data_22198d8a6ae8558259c01c896b43405e
#
_entry.id   22198d8a6ae8558259c01c896b43405e
#
_cell.length_a   1.000
_cell.length_b   1.000
_cell.length_c   1.000
_cell.angle_alpha   90.00
_cell.angle_beta   90.00
_cell.angle_gamma   90.00
#
_symmetry.space_group_name_H-M   'P 1'
#
loop_
_entity.id
_entity.type
_entity.pdbx_description
1 polymer ?
#
loop_
_entity_poly.entity_id
_entity_poly.type
_entity_poly.pdbx_seq_one_letter_code
_entity_poly.pdbx_strand_id
1 'polypeptide(L)'
;IRHYTYAGDIATAILLALNNENAINKSFNISTDVGYTVIDVAKMIWEKVHGNSKDLKFAFDAPFQYDVKCRIPSVVNAKNILGFEAKTTLSEVLDEMIPWIKNLVSLGKI
;
A
#
# COMPACT_ATOMS: atom_id res chain seq x y z
N ILE A 1 4.83 -5.63 -10.22
CA ILE A 1 5.13 -4.70 -9.11
C ILE A 1 3.91 -3.84 -8.82
N ARG A 2 3.60 -3.65 -7.54
CA ARG A 2 2.50 -2.80 -7.04
C ARG A 2 3.02 -1.90 -5.93
N HIS A 3 2.38 -0.75 -5.76
CA HIS A 3 2.68 0.22 -4.71
C HIS A 3 1.50 0.23 -3.73
N TYR A 4 1.76 -0.18 -2.49
CA TYR A 4 0.75 -0.27 -1.44
C TYR A 4 0.87 0.97 -0.55
N THR A 5 -0.04 1.90 -0.74
CA THR A 5 -0.01 3.18 -0.02
C THR A 5 -0.98 3.13 1.17
N TYR A 6 -0.52 3.57 2.32
CA TYR A 6 -1.33 3.63 3.54
C TYR A 6 -2.46 4.64 3.41
N ALA A 7 -3.66 4.28 3.86
CA ALA A 7 -4.84 5.14 3.77
C ALA A 7 -4.68 6.45 4.56
N GLY A 8 -3.97 6.42 5.69
CA GLY A 8 -3.66 7.62 6.47
C GLY A 8 -2.75 8.60 5.74
N ASP A 9 -1.76 8.10 4.99
CA ASP A 9 -0.93 8.95 4.13
C ASP A 9 -1.77 9.59 3.00
N ILE A 10 -2.70 8.83 2.41
CA ILE A 10 -3.63 9.37 1.39
C ILE A 10 -4.52 10.46 1.99
N ALA A 11 -5.07 10.25 3.19
CA ALA A 11 -5.87 11.27 3.88
C ALA A 11 -5.06 12.55 4.14
N THR A 12 -3.79 12.41 4.55
CA THR A 12 -2.88 13.54 4.73
C THR A 12 -2.67 14.29 3.42
N ALA A 13 -2.46 13.59 2.30
CA ALA A 13 -2.30 14.23 0.99
C ALA A 13 -3.54 15.00 0.55
N ILE A 14 -4.74 14.46 0.82
CA ILE A 14 -6.02 15.15 0.55
C ILE A 14 -6.10 16.45 1.34
N LEU A 15 -5.78 16.44 2.64
CA LEU A 15 -5.78 17.64 3.47
C LEU A 15 -4.76 18.68 2.98
N LEU A 16 -3.58 18.25 2.57
CA LEU A 16 -2.57 19.14 1.99
C LEU A 16 -3.08 19.79 0.69
N ALA A 17 -3.75 19.02 -0.17
CA ALA A 17 -4.31 19.55 -1.43
C ALA A 17 -5.45 20.55 -1.20
N LEU A 18 -6.33 20.27 -0.21
CA LEU A 18 -7.45 21.17 0.13
C LEU A 18 -6.97 22.51 0.72
N ASN A 19 -5.84 22.53 1.39
CA ASN A 19 -5.27 23.73 2.02
C ASN A 19 -4.18 24.41 1.16
N ASN A 20 -4.05 24.06 -0.11
CA ASN A 20 -3.01 24.60 -0.99
C ASN A 20 -3.59 25.19 -2.28
N GLU A 21 -3.56 26.51 -2.41
CA GLU A 21 -4.05 27.21 -3.60
C GLU A 21 -3.34 26.77 -4.88
N ASN A 22 -2.07 26.36 -4.79
CA ASN A 22 -1.32 25.85 -5.95
C ASN A 22 -1.81 24.46 -6.43
N ALA A 23 -2.70 23.81 -5.68
CA ALA A 23 -3.33 22.55 -6.08
C ALA A 23 -4.56 22.74 -6.97
N ILE A 24 -5.10 23.96 -7.07
CA ILE A 24 -6.32 24.25 -7.86
C ILE A 24 -6.10 23.86 -9.32
N ASN A 25 -7.06 23.12 -9.88
CA ASN A 25 -7.05 22.61 -11.25
C ASN A 25 -5.83 21.72 -11.61
N LYS A 26 -5.22 21.08 -10.62
CA LYS A 26 -4.12 20.14 -10.82
C LYS A 26 -4.50 18.74 -10.38
N SER A 27 -3.84 17.75 -10.97
CA SER A 27 -3.95 16.33 -10.60
C SER A 27 -2.64 15.85 -9.98
N PHE A 28 -2.77 14.94 -9.00
CA PHE A 28 -1.65 14.37 -8.28
C PHE A 28 -1.76 12.85 -8.20
N ASN A 29 -0.66 12.15 -8.43
CA ASN A 29 -0.54 10.77 -8.00
C ASN A 29 -0.13 10.77 -6.52
N ILE A 30 -0.95 10.17 -5.69
CA ILE A 30 -0.67 9.99 -4.27
C ILE A 30 -0.31 8.53 -4.06
N SER A 31 0.95 8.27 -3.80
CA SER A 31 1.48 6.92 -3.65
C SER A 31 2.80 6.92 -2.88
N THR A 32 3.14 5.75 -2.32
CA THR A 32 4.54 5.48 -1.96
C THR A 32 5.37 5.29 -3.24
N ASP A 33 6.65 5.59 -3.20
CA ASP A 33 7.63 5.29 -4.26
C ASP A 33 8.23 3.89 -4.13
N VAL A 34 7.91 3.16 -3.06
CA VAL A 34 8.38 1.80 -2.81
C VAL A 34 7.42 0.78 -3.42
N GLY A 35 7.93 -0.01 -4.36
CA GLY A 35 7.16 -1.07 -5.03
C GLY A 35 7.50 -2.46 -4.47
N TYR A 36 6.49 -3.33 -4.42
CA TYR A 36 6.61 -4.72 -3.97
C TYR A 36 6.05 -5.67 -5.03
N THR A 37 6.60 -6.88 -5.10
CA THR A 37 5.92 -7.97 -5.80
C THR A 37 4.82 -8.56 -4.90
N VAL A 38 3.85 -9.23 -5.52
CA VAL A 38 2.80 -9.94 -4.75
C VAL A 38 3.42 -11.02 -3.85
N ILE A 39 4.51 -11.65 -4.29
CA ILE A 39 5.23 -12.66 -3.49
C ILE A 39 5.90 -12.03 -2.27
N ASP A 40 6.51 -10.85 -2.40
CA ASP A 40 7.12 -10.16 -1.25
C ASP A 40 6.06 -9.83 -0.19
N VAL A 41 4.92 -9.31 -0.63
CA VAL A 41 3.78 -9.02 0.28
C VAL A 41 3.27 -10.29 0.96
N ALA A 42 3.10 -11.38 0.20
CA ALA A 42 2.65 -12.64 0.75
C ALA A 42 3.62 -13.19 1.81
N LYS A 43 4.93 -13.10 1.57
CA LYS A 43 5.97 -13.48 2.54
C LYS A 43 5.89 -12.62 3.80
N MET A 44 5.81 -11.30 3.66
CA MET A 44 5.71 -10.38 4.80
C MET A 44 4.48 -10.67 5.68
N ILE A 45 3.31 -10.90 5.06
CA ILE A 45 2.09 -11.26 5.78
C ILE A 45 2.27 -12.61 6.49
N TRP A 46 2.81 -13.60 5.78
CA TRP A 46 3.03 -14.94 6.34
C TRP A 46 3.93 -14.91 7.57
N GLU A 47 5.06 -14.22 7.48
CA GLU A 47 6.02 -14.05 8.58
C GLU A 47 5.37 -13.37 9.80
N LYS A 48 4.59 -12.30 9.56
CA LYS A 48 3.90 -11.57 10.64
C LYS A 48 2.77 -12.39 11.30
N VAL A 49 2.16 -13.32 10.56
CA VAL A 49 1.07 -14.16 11.09
C VAL A 49 1.59 -15.42 11.78
N HIS A 50 2.62 -16.05 11.23
CA HIS A 50 3.10 -17.37 11.65
C HIS A 50 4.51 -17.37 12.26
N GLY A 51 5.23 -16.24 12.16
CA GLY A 51 6.66 -16.19 12.46
C GLY A 51 7.44 -17.11 11.50
N ASN A 52 8.65 -17.50 11.91
CA ASN A 52 9.51 -18.39 11.12
C ASN A 52 9.17 -19.90 11.34
N SER A 53 8.01 -20.20 11.94
CA SER A 53 7.65 -21.57 12.36
C SER A 53 7.05 -22.42 11.24
N LYS A 54 6.70 -21.82 10.12
CA LYS A 54 6.05 -22.53 8.99
C LYS A 54 6.55 -22.02 7.65
N ASP A 55 6.82 -22.94 6.73
CA ASP A 55 7.17 -22.61 5.36
C ASP A 55 5.95 -22.11 4.59
N LEU A 56 6.12 -20.99 3.89
CA LEU A 56 5.12 -20.48 2.97
C LEU A 56 5.07 -21.38 1.73
N LYS A 57 3.90 -21.97 1.48
CA LYS A 57 3.62 -22.74 0.26
C LYS A 57 2.65 -21.93 -0.61
N PHE A 58 2.96 -21.79 -1.88
CA PHE A 58 2.10 -21.13 -2.85
C PHE A 58 2.16 -21.84 -4.20
N ALA A 59 1.11 -21.69 -4.98
CA ALA A 59 1.02 -22.13 -6.37
C ALA A 59 0.89 -20.93 -7.29
N PHE A 60 1.31 -21.08 -8.52
CA PHE A 60 1.14 -20.06 -9.56
C PHE A 60 -0.01 -20.45 -10.48
N ASP A 61 -0.91 -19.52 -10.72
CA ASP A 61 -1.90 -19.61 -11.78
C ASP A 61 -1.42 -18.85 -13.02
N ALA A 62 -2.05 -19.13 -14.16
CA ALA A 62 -1.79 -18.38 -15.38
C ALA A 62 -2.12 -16.89 -15.18
N PRO A 63 -1.25 -15.98 -15.64
CA PRO A 63 -1.53 -14.55 -15.50
C PRO A 63 -2.75 -14.16 -16.32
N PHE A 64 -3.50 -13.16 -15.84
CA PHE A 64 -4.58 -12.57 -16.62
C PHE A 64 -4.05 -11.97 -17.92
N GLN A 65 -4.81 -12.13 -19.00
CA GLN A 65 -4.41 -11.70 -20.35
C GLN A 65 -4.04 -10.22 -20.44
N TYR A 66 -4.66 -9.37 -19.63
CA TYR A 66 -4.47 -7.91 -19.62
C TYR A 66 -3.91 -7.38 -18.30
N ASP A 67 -3.18 -8.21 -17.54
CA ASP A 67 -2.60 -7.77 -16.28
C ASP A 67 -1.41 -6.81 -16.50
N VAL A 68 -1.43 -5.71 -15.76
CA VAL A 68 -0.32 -4.75 -15.75
C VAL A 68 0.81 -5.30 -14.87
N LYS A 69 1.89 -5.77 -15.51
CA LYS A 69 3.04 -6.37 -14.81
C LYS A 69 3.76 -5.40 -13.88
N CYS A 70 3.85 -4.14 -14.27
CA CYS A 70 4.52 -3.10 -13.51
C CYS A 70 3.77 -1.77 -13.66
N ARG A 71 3.45 -1.13 -12.53
CA ARG A 71 2.88 0.22 -12.51
C ARG A 71 3.66 1.03 -11.48
N ILE A 72 4.37 2.06 -11.95
CA ILE A 72 5.15 2.95 -11.11
C ILE A 72 4.56 4.36 -11.24
N PRO A 73 3.83 4.86 -10.25
CA PRO A 73 3.29 6.21 -10.28
C PRO A 73 4.42 7.24 -10.08
N SER A 74 4.42 8.30 -10.86
CA SER A 74 5.28 9.45 -10.58
C SER A 74 4.66 10.30 -9.49
N VAL A 75 5.33 10.45 -8.37
CA VAL A 75 4.89 11.24 -7.20
C VAL A 75 5.51 12.64 -7.14
N VAL A 76 6.24 13.03 -8.19
CA VAL A 76 7.00 14.29 -8.26
C VAL A 76 6.11 15.51 -8.03
N ASN A 77 4.92 15.56 -8.63
CA ASN A 77 4.00 16.68 -8.46
C ASN A 77 3.46 16.77 -7.03
N ALA A 78 3.13 15.64 -6.41
CA ALA A 78 2.70 15.62 -5.01
C ALA A 78 3.79 16.14 -4.08
N LYS A 79 5.03 15.73 -4.30
CA LYS A 79 6.18 16.21 -3.52
C LYS A 79 6.44 17.71 -3.72
N ASN A 80 6.53 18.16 -4.97
CA ASN A 80 6.94 19.53 -5.27
C ASN A 80 5.86 20.58 -4.98
N ILE A 81 4.58 20.22 -5.15
CA ILE A 81 3.47 21.18 -5.01
C ILE A 81 2.81 21.06 -3.64
N LEU A 82 2.57 19.84 -3.15
CA LEU A 82 1.90 19.60 -1.88
C LEU A 82 2.88 19.42 -0.72
N GLY A 83 4.17 19.21 -0.98
CA GLY A 83 5.13 18.79 0.03
C GLY A 83 4.84 17.39 0.59
N PHE A 84 4.11 16.56 -0.16
CA PHE A 84 3.68 15.23 0.28
C PHE A 84 4.68 14.15 -0.10
N GLU A 85 5.01 13.33 0.88
CA GLU A 85 5.69 12.04 0.71
C GLU A 85 4.98 11.00 1.59
N ALA A 86 4.68 9.82 1.05
CA ALA A 86 4.18 8.69 1.85
C ALA A 86 5.30 8.19 2.78
N LYS A 87 5.04 8.17 4.07
CA LYS A 87 6.04 7.84 5.10
C LYS A 87 5.84 6.47 5.72
N THR A 88 4.59 5.96 5.68
CA THR A 88 4.25 4.69 6.32
C THR A 88 4.71 3.53 5.46
N THR A 89 5.56 2.70 6.01
CA THR A 89 6.07 1.49 5.33
C THR A 89 5.00 0.40 5.26
N LEU A 90 5.10 -0.50 4.29
CA LEU A 90 4.20 -1.65 4.19
C LEU A 90 4.25 -2.52 5.45
N SER A 91 5.41 -2.64 6.09
CA SER A 91 5.54 -3.39 7.34
C SER A 91 4.68 -2.79 8.46
N GLU A 92 4.73 -1.46 8.64
CA GLU A 92 3.91 -0.75 9.63
C GLU A 92 2.42 -0.88 9.33
N VAL A 93 2.03 -0.76 8.05
CA VAL A 93 0.63 -0.99 7.62
C VAL A 93 0.16 -2.39 8.01
N LEU A 94 0.98 -3.42 7.77
CA LEU A 94 0.63 -4.80 8.12
C LEU A 94 0.57 -5.01 9.64
N ASP A 95 1.40 -4.33 10.43
CA ASP A 95 1.36 -4.40 11.89
C ASP A 95 0.04 -3.84 12.47
N GLU A 96 -0.54 -2.85 11.81
CA GLU A 96 -1.86 -2.30 12.16
C GLU A 96 -3.00 -3.20 11.64
N MET A 97 -2.93 -3.61 10.37
CA MET A 97 -4.04 -4.31 9.70
C MET A 97 -4.23 -5.75 10.17
N ILE A 98 -3.15 -6.49 10.43
CA ILE A 98 -3.24 -7.91 10.78
C ILE A 98 -4.03 -8.15 12.08
N PRO A 99 -3.76 -7.42 13.19
CA PRO A 99 -4.57 -7.55 14.40
C PRO A 99 -6.04 -7.17 14.19
N TRP A 100 -6.30 -6.11 13.42
CA TRP A 100 -7.64 -5.68 13.08
C TRP A 100 -8.42 -6.75 12.31
N ILE A 101 -7.83 -7.33 11.27
CA ILE A 101 -8.43 -8.41 10.48
C ILE A 101 -8.67 -9.66 11.36
N LYS A 102 -7.68 -10.05 12.18
CA LYS A 102 -7.84 -11.18 13.12
C LYS A 102 -9.05 -10.97 14.06
N ASN A 103 -9.25 -9.77 14.55
CA ASN A 103 -10.41 -9.43 15.38
C ASN A 103 -11.72 -9.54 14.59
N LEU A 104 -11.79 -9.06 13.35
CA LEU A 104 -12.98 -9.19 12.52
C LEU A 104 -13.33 -10.66 12.21
N VAL A 105 -12.32 -11.48 11.91
CA VAL A 105 -12.49 -12.92 11.71
C VAL A 105 -13.04 -13.59 12.98
N SER A 106 -12.49 -13.26 14.17
CA SER A 106 -12.94 -13.82 15.44
C SER A 106 -14.39 -13.45 15.79
N LEU A 107 -14.86 -12.30 15.29
CA LEU A 107 -16.23 -11.81 15.45
C LEU A 107 -17.19 -12.33 14.36
N GLY A 108 -16.72 -13.14 13.41
CA GLY A 108 -17.51 -13.64 12.29
C GLY A 108 -18.04 -12.53 11.35
N LYS A 109 -17.31 -11.41 11.24
CA LYS A 109 -17.70 -10.27 10.39
C LYS A 109 -17.11 -10.34 8.98
N ILE A 110 -16.10 -11.18 8.78
CA ILE A 110 -15.48 -11.54 7.49
C ILE A 110 -15.04 -12.98 7.55
#